data_89ecfc7e23a94624cc0652792f97ad89
#
_entry.id   89ecfc7e23a94624cc0652792f97ad89
#
_cell.length_a   1.000
_cell.length_b   1.000
_cell.length_c   1.000
_cell.angle_alpha   90.00
_cell.angle_beta   90.00
_cell.angle_gamma   90.00
#
_symmetry.space_group_name_H-M   'P 1'
#
loop_
_entity.id
_entity.type
_entity.pdbx_description
1 polymer ?
#
loop_
_entity_poly.entity_id
_entity_poly.type
_entity_poly.pdbx_seq_one_letter_code
_entity_poly.pdbx_strand_id
1 'polypeptide(L)'
;MRTYLVTGGAGFIGSNYIHYMFKKYGDDIRIINVDVLTYAGNLENLKEVEGRDNYTFVKADICDKEAIAKIFAENDIDRVVHFAMASLSQISAFTNV
;
A
#
# COMPACT_ATOMS: atom_id res chain seq x y z
N MET A 1 13.96 -8.38 6.12
CA MET A 1 12.91 -8.05 5.12
C MET A 1 12.25 -6.73 5.48
N ARG A 2 12.22 -5.77 4.56
CA ARG A 2 11.55 -4.50 4.79
C ARG A 2 10.05 -4.63 4.49
N THR A 3 9.24 -4.02 5.35
CA THR A 3 7.80 -3.99 5.15
C THR A 3 7.36 -2.58 4.74
N TYR A 4 6.67 -2.50 3.63
CA TYR A 4 6.15 -1.25 3.07
C TYR A 4 4.64 -1.21 3.26
N LEU A 5 4.13 -0.12 3.80
CA LEU A 5 2.70 0.15 3.81
C LEU A 5 2.40 1.07 2.65
N VAL A 6 1.62 0.59 1.69
CA VAL A 6 1.23 1.37 0.51
C VAL A 6 -0.24 1.71 0.63
N THR A 7 -0.58 2.98 0.57
CA THR A 7 -1.99 3.41 0.57
C THR A 7 -2.38 3.83 -0.85
N GLY A 8 -3.58 3.43 -1.27
CA GLY A 8 -4.04 3.71 -2.63
C GLY A 8 -3.33 2.87 -3.69
N GLY A 9 -2.82 1.71 -3.30
CA GLY A 9 -2.06 0.86 -4.20
C GLY A 9 -2.88 0.15 -5.27
N ALA A 10 -4.22 0.20 -5.18
CA ALA A 10 -5.08 -0.37 -6.21
C ALA A 10 -5.35 0.60 -7.36
N GLY A 11 -4.97 1.86 -7.23
CA GLY A 11 -5.06 2.84 -8.30
C GLY A 11 -3.98 2.59 -9.36
N PHE A 12 -4.07 3.34 -10.45
CA PHE A 12 -3.16 3.15 -11.59
C PHE A 12 -1.69 3.36 -11.21
N ILE A 13 -1.39 4.48 -10.57
CA ILE A 13 -0.01 4.80 -10.19
C ILE A 13 0.48 3.89 -9.08
N GLY A 14 -0.36 3.68 -8.06
CA GLY A 14 0.00 2.85 -6.92
C GLY A 14 0.25 1.39 -7.30
N SER A 15 -0.58 0.84 -8.19
CA SER A 15 -0.39 -0.54 -8.64
C SER A 15 0.90 -0.70 -9.44
N ASN A 16 1.23 0.27 -10.28
CA ASN A 16 2.49 0.24 -11.01
C ASN A 16 3.69 0.31 -10.06
N TYR A 17 3.58 1.08 -8.99
CA TYR A 17 4.62 1.13 -7.98
C TYR A 17 4.82 -0.23 -7.30
N ILE A 18 3.72 -0.89 -6.96
CA ILE A 18 3.79 -2.22 -6.32
C ILE A 18 4.44 -3.24 -7.26
N HIS A 19 4.05 -3.25 -8.53
CA HIS A 19 4.69 -4.12 -9.51
C HIS A 19 6.17 -3.84 -9.66
N TYR A 20 6.53 -2.55 -9.70
CA TYR A 20 7.93 -2.14 -9.78
C TYR A 20 8.75 -2.65 -8.59
N MET A 21 8.19 -2.51 -7.39
CA MET A 21 8.89 -2.93 -6.18
C MET A 21 9.11 -4.45 -6.14
N PHE A 22 8.11 -5.22 -6.52
CA PHE A 22 8.29 -6.67 -6.57
C PHE A 22 9.22 -7.11 -7.69
N LYS A 23 9.23 -6.41 -8.80
CA LYS A 23 10.18 -6.69 -9.88
C LYS A 23 11.61 -6.41 -9.45
N LYS A 24 11.83 -5.35 -8.69
CA LYS A 24 13.15 -4.93 -8.27
C LYS A 24 13.67 -5.72 -7.08
N TYR A 25 12.83 -5.98 -6.09
CA TYR A 25 13.25 -6.57 -4.83
C TYR A 25 12.75 -8.00 -4.61
N GLY A 26 11.72 -8.42 -5.34
CA GLY A 26 11.20 -9.77 -5.24
C GLY A 26 10.76 -10.13 -3.83
N ASP A 27 11.37 -11.18 -3.28
CA ASP A 27 11.02 -11.68 -1.97
C ASP A 27 11.76 -10.97 -0.82
N ASP A 28 12.57 -9.98 -1.13
CA ASP A 28 13.32 -9.24 -0.11
C ASP A 28 12.47 -8.19 0.61
N ILE A 29 11.26 -7.95 0.15
CA ILE A 29 10.34 -6.99 0.74
C ILE A 29 8.98 -7.59 0.97
N ARG A 30 8.20 -6.94 1.83
CA ARG A 30 6.80 -7.25 2.05
C ARG A 30 5.99 -5.98 1.81
N ILE A 31 4.85 -6.11 1.15
CA ILE A 31 3.97 -4.96 0.89
C ILE A 31 2.60 -5.23 1.50
N ILE A 32 2.13 -4.27 2.29
CA ILE A 32 0.76 -4.23 2.78
C ILE A 32 0.09 -3.08 2.05
N ASN A 33 -0.89 -3.39 1.20
CA ASN A 33 -1.61 -2.40 0.42
C ASN A 33 -2.95 -2.09 1.07
N VAL A 34 -3.19 -0.82 1.40
CA VAL A 34 -4.44 -0.35 2.00
C VAL A 34 -5.16 0.52 1.00
N ASP A 35 -6.40 0.17 0.65
CA ASP A 35 -7.20 0.94 -0.30
C ASP A 35 -8.67 0.76 0.02
N VAL A 36 -9.45 1.82 -0.13
CA VAL A 36 -10.90 1.76 0.08
C VAL A 36 -11.66 1.33 -1.18
N LEU A 37 -11.03 1.41 -2.35
CA LEU A 37 -11.61 1.04 -3.65
C LEU A 37 -12.84 1.87 -4.03
N THR A 38 -12.88 3.15 -3.65
CA THR A 38 -14.06 4.01 -3.89
C THR A 38 -14.02 4.78 -5.19
N TYR A 39 -12.92 4.78 -5.90
CA TYR A 39 -12.81 5.51 -7.17
C TYR A 39 -12.07 4.63 -8.18
N ALA A 40 -11.04 5.11 -8.81
CA ALA A 40 -10.31 4.34 -9.83
C ALA A 40 -9.56 3.11 -9.31
N GLY A 41 -9.73 2.76 -8.04
CA GLY A 41 -9.09 1.58 -7.47
C GLY A 41 -9.66 0.32 -8.09
N ASN A 42 -8.78 -0.58 -8.51
CA ASN A 42 -9.17 -1.83 -9.14
C ASN A 42 -8.18 -2.92 -8.77
N LEU A 43 -8.67 -3.95 -8.08
CA LEU A 43 -7.83 -5.07 -7.65
C LEU A 43 -7.26 -5.87 -8.82
N GLU A 44 -7.88 -5.80 -10.00
CA GLU A 44 -7.34 -6.47 -11.17
C GLU A 44 -5.96 -5.94 -11.56
N ASN A 45 -5.67 -4.68 -11.22
CA ASN A 45 -4.34 -4.11 -11.45
C ASN A 45 -3.24 -4.84 -10.68
N LEU A 46 -3.62 -5.57 -9.62
CA LEU A 46 -2.70 -6.28 -8.74
C LEU A 46 -2.88 -7.78 -8.77
N LYS A 47 -3.62 -8.29 -9.73
CA LYS A 47 -3.92 -9.71 -9.82
C LYS A 47 -2.67 -10.59 -9.84
N GLU A 48 -1.61 -10.11 -10.47
CA GLU A 48 -0.36 -10.86 -10.58
C GLU A 48 0.36 -11.02 -9.24
N VAL A 49 0.13 -10.10 -8.30
CA VAL A 49 0.83 -10.13 -7.01
C VAL A 49 -0.03 -10.65 -5.87
N GLU A 50 -1.34 -10.79 -6.05
CA GLU A 50 -2.23 -11.16 -4.95
C GLU A 50 -1.95 -12.57 -4.39
N GLY A 51 -1.32 -13.42 -5.16
CA GLY A 51 -0.93 -14.75 -4.71
C GLY A 51 0.41 -14.83 -3.99
N ARG A 52 1.11 -13.72 -3.86
CA ARG A 52 2.42 -13.72 -3.19
C ARG A 52 2.27 -13.80 -1.68
N ASP A 53 3.12 -14.56 -1.03
CA ASP A 53 3.15 -14.67 0.43
C ASP A 53 3.56 -13.36 1.10
N ASN A 54 4.29 -12.52 0.39
CA ASN A 54 4.78 -11.24 0.90
C ASN A 54 3.93 -10.04 0.43
N TYR A 55 2.70 -10.30 0.00
CA TYR A 55 1.75 -9.25 -0.35
C TYR A 55 0.44 -9.46 0.40
N THR A 56 -0.07 -8.38 1.02
CA THR A 56 -1.34 -8.40 1.74
C THR A 56 -2.16 -7.18 1.33
N PHE A 57 -3.43 -7.42 1.02
CA PHE A 57 -4.36 -6.33 0.74
C PHE A 57 -5.29 -6.13 1.94
N VAL A 58 -5.47 -4.87 2.34
CA VAL A 58 -6.40 -4.50 3.41
C VAL A 58 -7.35 -3.44 2.87
N LYS A 59 -8.65 -3.74 2.85
CA LYS A 59 -9.65 -2.76 2.45
C LYS A 59 -9.97 -1.90 3.67
N ALA A 60 -9.48 -0.67 3.68
CA ALA A 60 -9.70 0.26 4.77
C ALA A 60 -9.47 1.69 4.29
N ASP A 61 -10.09 2.63 4.99
CA ASP A 61 -9.91 4.06 4.75
C ASP A 61 -8.71 4.54 5.58
N ILE A 62 -7.80 5.29 4.96
CA ILE A 62 -6.66 5.85 5.69
C ILE A 62 -7.09 6.82 6.80
N CYS A 63 -8.31 7.33 6.72
CA CYS A 63 -8.87 8.17 7.78
C CYS A 63 -9.39 7.35 8.96
N ASP A 64 -9.49 6.05 8.83
CA ASP A 64 -9.88 5.15 9.93
C ASP A 64 -8.66 4.90 10.81
N LYS A 65 -8.53 5.70 11.85
CA LYS A 65 -7.37 5.66 12.74
C LYS A 65 -7.21 4.31 13.44
N GLU A 66 -8.31 3.66 13.78
CA GLU A 66 -8.25 2.36 14.46
C GLU A 66 -7.72 1.28 13.52
N ALA A 67 -8.19 1.26 12.28
CA ALA A 67 -7.73 0.29 11.30
C ALA A 67 -6.25 0.47 11.00
N ILE A 68 -5.81 1.72 10.81
CA ILE A 68 -4.42 2.02 10.53
C ILE A 68 -3.54 1.68 11.73
N ALA A 69 -3.96 2.06 12.94
CA ALA A 69 -3.21 1.75 14.15
C ALA A 69 -3.04 0.24 14.33
N LYS A 70 -4.06 -0.54 14.01
CA LYS A 70 -3.99 -2.00 14.09
C LYS A 70 -2.96 -2.55 13.11
N ILE A 71 -2.92 -2.03 11.89
CA ILE A 71 -1.95 -2.45 10.89
C ILE A 71 -0.52 -2.19 11.40
N PHE A 72 -0.27 -1.01 11.96
CA PHE A 72 1.04 -0.68 12.52
C PHE A 72 1.37 -1.54 13.75
N ALA A 73 0.37 -1.88 14.56
CA ALA A 73 0.59 -2.70 15.75
C ALA A 73 0.91 -4.16 15.40
N GLU A 74 0.33 -4.67 14.33
CA GLU A 74 0.49 -6.07 13.93
C GLU A 74 1.68 -6.31 13.01
N ASN A 75 2.28 -5.25 12.48
CA ASN A 75 3.35 -5.34 11.49
C ASN A 75 4.45 -4.33 11.79
N ASP A 76 5.69 -4.74 11.60
CA ASP A 76 6.84 -3.84 11.72
C ASP A 76 7.01 -3.11 10.38
N ILE A 77 6.35 -1.96 10.25
CA ILE A 77 6.38 -1.19 9.01
C ILE A 77 7.60 -0.30 8.96
N ASP A 78 8.40 -0.45 7.92
CA ASP A 78 9.64 0.32 7.74
C ASP A 78 9.43 1.58 6.92
N ARG A 79 8.49 1.54 5.96
CA ARG A 79 8.24 2.65 5.05
C ARG A 79 6.75 2.79 4.77
N VAL A 80 6.30 4.03 4.59
CA VAL A 80 4.92 4.31 4.17
C VAL A 80 4.96 5.06 2.85
N VAL A 81 4.23 4.58 1.86
CA VAL A 81 4.11 5.22 0.54
C VAL A 81 2.64 5.48 0.29
N HIS A 82 2.29 6.75 0.13
CA HIS A 82 0.90 7.19 0.11
C HIS A 82 0.47 7.63 -1.30
N PHE A 83 -0.39 6.82 -1.91
CA PHE A 83 -0.97 7.12 -3.23
C PHE A 83 -2.48 7.37 -3.16
N ALA A 84 -3.08 7.28 -1.97
CA ALA A 84 -4.51 7.51 -1.82
C ALA A 84 -4.85 8.94 -2.22
N MET A 85 -6.08 9.15 -2.73
CA MET A 85 -6.52 10.47 -3.14
C MET A 85 -6.60 11.39 -1.92
N ALA A 86 -5.77 12.44 -1.94
CA ALA A 86 -5.63 13.38 -0.86
C ALA A 86 -5.08 14.70 -1.40
N SER A 87 -5.10 15.75 -0.58
CA SER A 87 -4.46 17.00 -0.97
C SER A 87 -2.94 16.81 -1.02
N LEU A 88 -2.25 17.67 -1.77
CA LEU A 88 -0.81 17.62 -1.87
C LEU A 88 -0.13 17.73 -0.51
N SER A 89 -0.69 18.55 0.40
CA SER A 89 -0.14 18.69 1.74
C SER A 89 -0.27 17.40 2.54
N GLN A 90 -1.35 16.67 2.38
CA GLN A 90 -1.53 15.38 3.03
C GLN A 90 -0.57 14.33 2.48
N ILE A 91 -0.37 14.32 1.17
CA ILE A 91 0.57 13.41 0.54
C ILE A 91 1.98 13.67 1.07
N SER A 92 2.40 14.92 1.16
CA SER A 92 3.72 15.29 1.68
C SER A 92 3.91 14.83 3.13
N ALA A 93 2.85 14.91 3.94
CA ALA A 93 2.94 14.51 5.34
C ALA A 93 3.11 13.00 5.52
N PHE A 94 2.62 12.20 4.58
CA PHE A 94 2.67 10.75 4.68
C PHE A 94 3.82 10.11 3.89
N THR A 95 4.43 10.84 2.98
CA THR A 95 5.52 10.29 2.17
C THR A 95 6.80 10.29 2.99
N ASN A 96 7.27 9.12 3.27
CA ASN A 96 8.44 8.92 4.12
C ASN A 96 9.56 8.27 3.36
N VAL A 97 9.75 8.73 2.19
CA VAL A 97 10.61 8.06 1.22
C VAL A 97 11.98 8.63 1.17
#